data_2d4ad63536b1ef20b08258c2c2f4e0f3
#
_entry.id   2d4ad63536b1ef20b08258c2c2f4e0f3
#
_cell.length_a   1.000
_cell.length_b   1.000
_cell.length_c   1.000
_cell.angle_alpha   90.00
_cell.angle_beta   90.00
_cell.angle_gamma   90.00
#
_symmetry.space_group_name_H-M   'P 1'
#
loop_
_entity.id
_entity.type
_entity.pdbx_description
1 polymer ?
#
loop_
_entity_poly.entity_id
_entity_poly.type
_entity_poly.pdbx_seq_one_letter_code
_entity_poly.pdbx_strand_id
1 'polypeptide(L)'
;MKKVKIALLGLGNVGRGVWMILNSNKEEIMKRSGYEVEIAKILVRDKNKKRSVEVPDEIITTDFDEILEDDSIKIVVEVMGGMEPSKGYMLRCMDKKKHIVTANKMLIANAGDELFEKADEMGVMFQYEASVAGGIPIIKGIDESLTANKIEKLYGIVNGTTNYILSKMELEGADFDDVLKEAQEKGYAEADPTSDIEAFDAQYKLAILASLAFGSKIDVDNIYREGITKIEAVDMKYAKEFKMGIKLLAIAKENNGKIELRVHPTMISKKHPLSNIYDSFNAVFIKGNAVGDLMFYGRGAGDLPTGSAVVGDIRSEE
;
A
#
# COMPACT_ATOMS: atom_id res chain seq x y z
N MET A 1 -4.25 15.79 -28.55
CA MET A 1 -4.40 15.23 -27.21
C MET A 1 -3.14 15.57 -26.45
N LYS A 2 -3.24 15.95 -25.21
CA LYS A 2 -2.09 16.33 -24.37
C LYS A 2 -1.35 15.06 -23.94
N LYS A 3 -0.03 15.03 -24.06
CA LYS A 3 0.82 13.91 -23.57
C LYS A 3 1.45 14.29 -22.24
N VAL A 4 1.47 13.34 -21.31
CA VAL A 4 2.16 13.45 -20.02
C VAL A 4 3.26 12.40 -19.99
N LYS A 5 4.51 12.83 -19.90
CA LYS A 5 5.66 11.94 -19.75
C LYS A 5 5.96 11.68 -18.29
N ILE A 6 6.11 10.41 -17.96
CA ILE A 6 6.45 9.94 -16.63
C ILE A 6 7.76 9.15 -16.64
N ALA A 7 8.40 9.03 -15.48
CA ALA A 7 9.48 8.07 -15.26
C ALA A 7 9.10 7.07 -14.18
N LEU A 8 9.55 5.82 -14.31
CA LEU A 8 9.45 4.81 -13.26
C LEU A 8 10.80 4.63 -12.57
N LEU A 9 10.86 4.76 -11.26
CA LEU A 9 11.99 4.35 -10.45
C LEU A 9 11.73 2.95 -9.93
N GLY A 10 12.22 1.95 -10.66
CA GLY A 10 12.04 0.53 -10.37
C GLY A 10 11.11 -0.18 -11.37
N LEU A 11 11.49 -1.41 -11.73
CA LEU A 11 10.71 -2.31 -12.58
C LEU A 11 10.58 -3.70 -11.92
N GLY A 12 10.23 -3.69 -10.62
CA GLY A 12 9.84 -4.86 -9.84
C GLY A 12 8.37 -5.21 -10.06
N ASN A 13 7.74 -5.89 -9.11
CA ASN A 13 6.33 -6.30 -9.23
C ASN A 13 5.40 -5.13 -9.51
N VAL A 14 5.49 -4.04 -8.74
CA VAL A 14 4.61 -2.87 -8.90
C VAL A 14 4.91 -2.14 -10.21
N GLY A 15 6.19 -1.84 -10.52
CA GLY A 15 6.57 -1.16 -11.76
C GLY A 15 6.16 -1.96 -13.00
N ARG A 16 6.24 -3.30 -12.95
CA ARG A 16 5.72 -4.18 -13.99
C ARG A 16 4.20 -4.03 -14.15
N GLY A 17 3.46 -4.00 -13.03
CA GLY A 17 2.02 -3.79 -13.05
C GLY A 17 1.64 -2.45 -13.69
N VAL A 18 2.36 -1.37 -13.35
CA VAL A 18 2.18 -0.05 -13.98
C VAL A 18 2.42 -0.12 -15.49
N TRP A 19 3.54 -0.73 -15.91
CA TRP A 19 3.86 -0.94 -17.33
C TRP A 19 2.74 -1.69 -18.07
N MET A 20 2.27 -2.80 -17.50
CA MET A 20 1.23 -3.62 -18.12
C MET A 20 -0.08 -2.84 -18.25
N ILE A 21 -0.51 -2.13 -17.21
CA ILE A 21 -1.78 -1.38 -17.20
C ILE A 21 -1.74 -0.22 -18.19
N LEU A 22 -0.66 0.56 -18.23
CA LEU A 22 -0.52 1.68 -19.17
C LEU A 22 -0.53 1.21 -20.63
N ASN A 23 -0.06 -0.01 -20.91
CA ASN A 23 -0.10 -0.57 -22.25
C ASN A 23 -1.45 -1.22 -22.57
N SER A 24 -2.00 -2.05 -21.67
CA SER A 24 -3.23 -2.81 -21.94
C SER A 24 -4.50 -1.93 -21.90
N ASN A 25 -4.53 -0.90 -21.05
CA ASN A 25 -5.68 -0.05 -20.82
C ASN A 25 -5.50 1.36 -21.38
N LYS A 26 -4.54 1.54 -22.30
CA LYS A 26 -4.15 2.85 -22.84
C LYS A 26 -5.35 3.69 -23.31
N GLU A 27 -6.23 3.13 -24.13
CA GLU A 27 -7.39 3.82 -24.68
C GLU A 27 -8.39 4.24 -23.59
N GLU A 28 -8.66 3.37 -22.63
CA GLU A 28 -9.58 3.67 -21.54
C GLU A 28 -9.00 4.74 -20.59
N ILE A 29 -7.70 4.68 -20.29
CA ILE A 29 -7.01 5.70 -19.49
C ILE A 29 -7.10 7.05 -20.22
N MET A 30 -6.78 7.10 -21.51
CA MET A 30 -6.87 8.31 -22.32
C MET A 30 -8.27 8.89 -22.33
N LYS A 31 -9.29 8.04 -22.49
CA LYS A 31 -10.70 8.46 -22.51
C LYS A 31 -11.13 9.09 -21.18
N ARG A 32 -10.68 8.53 -20.06
CA ARG A 32 -11.07 8.98 -18.70
C ARG A 32 -10.27 10.16 -18.22
N SER A 33 -8.96 10.22 -18.55
CA SER A 33 -8.05 11.27 -18.07
C SER A 33 -7.95 12.47 -19.02
N GLY A 34 -8.27 12.30 -20.29
CA GLY A 34 -8.03 13.33 -21.31
C GLY A 34 -6.60 13.37 -21.83
N TYR A 35 -5.67 12.56 -21.28
CA TYR A 35 -4.25 12.54 -21.65
C TYR A 35 -3.78 11.18 -22.14
N GLU A 36 -2.69 11.20 -22.92
CA GLU A 36 -1.86 10.04 -23.18
C GLU A 36 -0.70 10.02 -22.17
N VAL A 37 -0.64 9.00 -21.32
CA VAL A 37 0.49 8.79 -20.40
C VAL A 37 1.56 7.98 -21.12
N GLU A 38 2.79 8.52 -21.16
CA GLU A 38 3.96 7.90 -21.81
C GLU A 38 5.08 7.69 -20.79
N ILE A 39 5.56 6.45 -20.65
CA ILE A 39 6.76 6.17 -19.86
C ILE A 39 7.99 6.54 -20.68
N ALA A 40 8.63 7.64 -20.34
CA ALA A 40 9.81 8.14 -21.03
C ALA A 40 11.10 7.44 -20.60
N LYS A 41 11.21 7.11 -19.29
CA LYS A 41 12.40 6.44 -18.74
C LYS A 41 12.00 5.49 -17.59
N ILE A 42 12.79 4.43 -17.43
CA ILE A 42 12.68 3.46 -16.34
C ILE A 42 14.05 3.27 -15.70
N LEU A 43 14.21 3.68 -14.46
CA LEU A 43 15.42 3.46 -13.68
C LEU A 43 15.47 2.04 -13.15
N VAL A 44 16.57 1.34 -13.40
CA VAL A 44 16.80 -0.01 -12.87
C VAL A 44 18.24 -0.13 -12.35
N ARG A 45 18.49 -1.09 -11.44
CA ARG A 45 19.86 -1.37 -10.94
C ARG A 45 20.73 -2.09 -11.96
N ASP A 46 20.13 -2.95 -12.79
CA ASP A 46 20.81 -3.78 -13.78
C ASP A 46 19.96 -3.85 -15.05
N LYS A 47 20.52 -3.35 -16.16
CA LYS A 47 19.86 -3.38 -17.48
C LYS A 47 19.71 -4.81 -18.02
N ASN A 48 20.64 -5.70 -17.68
CA ASN A 48 20.69 -7.06 -18.22
C ASN A 48 19.80 -8.07 -17.48
N LYS A 49 19.22 -7.68 -16.35
CA LYS A 49 18.30 -8.55 -15.60
C LYS A 49 17.12 -8.94 -16.48
N LYS A 50 16.91 -10.25 -16.68
CA LYS A 50 15.70 -10.77 -17.37
C LYS A 50 14.44 -10.31 -16.64
N ARG A 51 13.49 -9.80 -17.41
CA ARG A 51 12.19 -9.31 -16.93
C ARG A 51 11.07 -10.12 -17.55
N SER A 52 9.95 -10.22 -16.88
CA SER A 52 8.76 -10.93 -17.38
C SER A 52 7.89 -10.06 -18.29
N VAL A 53 8.30 -8.83 -18.57
CA VAL A 53 7.66 -7.90 -19.52
C VAL A 53 8.69 -7.40 -20.52
N GLU A 54 8.26 -7.24 -21.76
CA GLU A 54 9.08 -6.64 -22.80
C GLU A 54 9.01 -5.12 -22.67
N VAL A 55 10.17 -4.49 -22.54
CA VAL A 55 10.33 -3.04 -22.44
C VAL A 55 11.41 -2.64 -23.43
N PRO A 56 11.21 -1.57 -24.24
CA PRO A 56 12.22 -1.07 -25.14
C PRO A 56 13.50 -0.66 -24.40
N ASP A 57 14.66 -1.09 -24.89
CA ASP A 57 15.95 -0.85 -24.23
C ASP A 57 16.30 0.64 -24.13
N GLU A 58 15.83 1.46 -25.07
CA GLU A 58 16.08 2.91 -25.12
C GLU A 58 15.46 3.70 -23.97
N ILE A 59 14.41 3.17 -23.32
CA ILE A 59 13.81 3.81 -22.15
C ILE A 59 14.36 3.29 -20.83
N ILE A 60 15.20 2.24 -20.84
CA ILE A 60 15.80 1.68 -19.62
C ILE A 60 17.11 2.42 -19.32
N THR A 61 17.24 2.94 -18.10
CA THR A 61 18.45 3.58 -17.62
C THR A 61 18.91 3.04 -16.27
N THR A 62 20.22 3.16 -15.98
CA THR A 62 20.81 2.98 -14.65
C THR A 62 21.28 4.30 -14.06
N ASP A 63 21.14 5.39 -14.82
CA ASP A 63 21.51 6.73 -14.43
C ASP A 63 20.26 7.54 -14.06
N PHE A 64 20.16 7.93 -12.79
CA PHE A 64 19.04 8.73 -12.29
C PHE A 64 19.04 10.14 -12.88
N ASP A 65 20.20 10.71 -13.19
CA ASP A 65 20.30 12.09 -13.69
C ASP A 65 19.69 12.22 -15.10
N GLU A 66 19.63 11.14 -15.90
CA GLU A 66 18.86 11.14 -17.15
C GLU A 66 17.35 11.40 -16.95
N ILE A 67 16.81 11.04 -15.78
CA ILE A 67 15.42 11.30 -15.41
C ILE A 67 15.30 12.69 -14.78
N LEU A 68 16.24 13.04 -13.91
CA LEU A 68 16.21 14.29 -13.16
C LEU A 68 16.29 15.51 -14.08
N GLU A 69 17.21 15.48 -15.07
CA GLU A 69 17.48 16.60 -15.95
C GLU A 69 16.57 16.67 -17.20
N ASP A 70 15.73 15.66 -17.43
CA ASP A 70 14.74 15.71 -18.52
C ASP A 70 13.50 16.51 -18.08
N ASP A 71 13.43 17.77 -18.47
CA ASP A 71 12.30 18.67 -18.17
C ASP A 71 10.97 18.24 -18.80
N SER A 72 10.99 17.31 -19.77
CA SER A 72 9.76 16.78 -20.37
C SER A 72 9.05 15.77 -19.45
N ILE A 73 9.77 15.15 -18.49
CA ILE A 73 9.23 14.24 -17.48
C ILE A 73 8.59 15.07 -16.37
N LYS A 74 7.28 14.96 -16.22
CA LYS A 74 6.51 15.73 -15.23
C LYS A 74 6.26 14.98 -13.94
N ILE A 75 6.11 13.66 -14.02
CA ILE A 75 5.78 12.80 -12.90
C ILE A 75 6.86 11.74 -12.73
N VAL A 76 7.28 11.51 -11.51
CA VAL A 76 8.19 10.42 -11.15
C VAL A 76 7.47 9.44 -10.25
N VAL A 77 7.41 8.19 -10.68
CA VAL A 77 6.75 7.09 -9.98
C VAL A 77 7.81 6.27 -9.26
N GLU A 78 7.89 6.35 -7.94
CA GLU A 78 8.82 5.60 -7.10
C GLU A 78 8.20 4.28 -6.64
N VAL A 79 8.77 3.17 -7.08
CA VAL A 79 8.34 1.81 -6.74
C VAL A 79 9.55 0.87 -6.50
N MET A 80 10.66 1.45 -6.00
CA MET A 80 11.88 0.70 -5.65
C MET A 80 11.80 0.11 -4.25
N GLY A 81 11.10 0.78 -3.34
CA GLY A 81 11.08 0.44 -1.93
C GLY A 81 12.36 0.83 -1.18
N GLY A 82 12.37 0.62 0.15
CA GLY A 82 13.47 1.02 1.03
C GLY A 82 13.46 2.52 1.35
N MET A 83 14.37 2.95 2.22
CA MET A 83 14.50 4.36 2.60
C MET A 83 15.39 5.11 1.59
N GLU A 84 16.62 4.68 1.42
CA GLU A 84 17.56 5.25 0.47
C GLU A 84 17.86 4.26 -0.68
N PRO A 85 18.05 4.73 -1.90
CA PRO A 85 18.13 6.14 -2.35
C PRO A 85 16.76 6.77 -2.65
N SER A 86 15.63 6.08 -2.39
CA SER A 86 14.27 6.51 -2.77
C SER A 86 13.94 7.90 -2.25
N LYS A 87 14.21 8.18 -0.96
CA LYS A 87 13.99 9.49 -0.35
C LYS A 87 14.78 10.59 -1.06
N GLY A 88 16.09 10.39 -1.21
CA GLY A 88 16.96 11.36 -1.86
C GLY A 88 16.55 11.65 -3.30
N TYR A 89 16.10 10.64 -4.05
CA TYR A 89 15.62 10.82 -5.43
C TYR A 89 14.33 11.62 -5.48
N MET A 90 13.37 11.34 -4.60
CA MET A 90 12.12 12.10 -4.57
C MET A 90 12.34 13.56 -4.20
N LEU A 91 13.17 13.86 -3.19
CA LEU A 91 13.51 15.23 -2.81
C LEU A 91 14.14 16.00 -4.00
N ARG A 92 15.12 15.40 -4.68
CA ARG A 92 15.74 15.99 -5.87
C ARG A 92 14.75 16.21 -7.02
N CYS A 93 13.81 15.28 -7.22
CA CYS A 93 12.76 15.44 -8.23
C CYS A 93 11.82 16.61 -7.89
N MET A 94 11.43 16.76 -6.62
CA MET A 94 10.60 17.89 -6.17
C MET A 94 11.31 19.23 -6.34
N ASP A 95 12.64 19.30 -6.11
CA ASP A 95 13.45 20.50 -6.40
C ASP A 95 13.40 20.91 -7.88
N LYS A 96 13.23 19.92 -8.80
CA LYS A 96 13.02 20.12 -10.25
C LYS A 96 11.55 20.28 -10.63
N LYS A 97 10.65 20.51 -9.68
CA LYS A 97 9.20 20.68 -9.91
C LYS A 97 8.54 19.47 -10.57
N LYS A 98 9.06 18.25 -10.32
CA LYS A 98 8.44 17.02 -10.76
C LYS A 98 7.48 16.50 -9.67
N HIS A 99 6.28 16.10 -10.07
CA HIS A 99 5.29 15.48 -9.20
C HIS A 99 5.72 14.06 -8.81
N ILE A 100 5.31 13.60 -7.64
CA ILE A 100 5.69 12.30 -7.09
C ILE A 100 4.47 11.39 -6.93
N VAL A 101 4.61 10.15 -7.37
CA VAL A 101 3.71 9.04 -7.04
C VAL A 101 4.54 7.93 -6.43
N THR A 102 4.13 7.39 -5.27
CA THR A 102 4.91 6.33 -4.61
C THR A 102 4.03 5.22 -4.03
N ALA A 103 4.59 3.99 -3.99
CA ALA A 103 4.01 2.85 -3.28
C ALA A 103 4.81 2.50 -2.00
N ASN A 104 5.76 3.33 -1.58
CA ASN A 104 6.74 3.04 -0.54
C ASN A 104 6.20 3.33 0.86
N LYS A 105 5.43 2.39 1.41
CA LYS A 105 4.83 2.51 2.74
C LYS A 105 5.82 2.79 3.86
N MET A 106 7.01 2.16 3.80
CA MET A 106 8.02 2.35 4.85
C MET A 106 8.53 3.79 4.86
N LEU A 107 8.75 4.36 3.69
CA LEU A 107 9.20 5.74 3.56
C LEU A 107 8.13 6.73 4.02
N ILE A 108 6.87 6.53 3.60
CA ILE A 108 5.76 7.40 4.01
C ILE A 108 5.55 7.34 5.52
N ALA A 109 5.60 6.14 6.12
CA ALA A 109 5.40 5.99 7.56
C ALA A 109 6.51 6.63 8.41
N ASN A 110 7.76 6.68 7.92
CA ASN A 110 8.90 7.18 8.68
C ASN A 110 9.34 8.60 8.32
N ALA A 111 9.09 9.06 7.11
CA ALA A 111 9.55 10.35 6.59
C ALA A 111 8.47 11.09 5.77
N GLY A 112 7.20 10.68 5.88
CA GLY A 112 6.10 11.27 5.12
C GLY A 112 5.97 12.77 5.35
N ASP A 113 6.03 13.23 6.59
CA ASP A 113 5.90 14.66 6.92
C ASP A 113 6.93 15.51 6.15
N GLU A 114 8.21 15.13 6.17
CA GLU A 114 9.27 15.84 5.45
C GLU A 114 9.00 15.88 3.93
N LEU A 115 8.47 14.79 3.38
CA LEU A 115 8.17 14.70 1.95
C LEU A 115 6.93 15.53 1.59
N PHE A 116 5.90 15.53 2.43
CA PHE A 116 4.70 16.34 2.23
C PHE A 116 4.99 17.83 2.37
N GLU A 117 5.72 18.23 3.41
CA GLU A 117 6.18 19.62 3.60
C GLU A 117 7.00 20.08 2.38
N LYS A 118 7.91 19.23 1.89
CA LYS A 118 8.71 19.55 0.68
C LYS A 118 7.84 19.67 -0.56
N ALA A 119 6.87 18.81 -0.73
CA ALA A 119 5.96 18.85 -1.89
C ALA A 119 5.14 20.17 -1.87
N ASP A 120 4.62 20.56 -0.71
CA ASP A 120 3.87 21.80 -0.52
C ASP A 120 4.76 23.03 -0.78
N GLU A 121 5.98 23.06 -0.23
CA GLU A 121 6.97 24.12 -0.47
C GLU A 121 7.27 24.30 -1.95
N MET A 122 7.45 23.19 -2.65
CA MET A 122 7.76 23.19 -4.08
C MET A 122 6.52 23.36 -4.97
N GLY A 123 5.30 23.30 -4.42
CA GLY A 123 4.04 23.37 -5.16
C GLY A 123 3.90 22.21 -6.14
N VAL A 124 4.28 21.01 -5.74
CA VAL A 124 4.15 19.77 -6.52
C VAL A 124 3.24 18.79 -5.81
N MET A 125 2.58 17.92 -6.56
CA MET A 125 1.72 16.89 -5.99
C MET A 125 2.52 15.70 -5.51
N PHE A 126 2.08 15.11 -4.40
CA PHE A 126 2.64 13.90 -3.82
C PHE A 126 1.51 12.90 -3.56
N GLN A 127 1.45 11.82 -4.33
CA GLN A 127 0.39 10.81 -4.26
C GLN A 127 0.95 9.47 -3.80
N TYR A 128 0.18 8.74 -2.97
CA TYR A 128 0.67 7.50 -2.34
C TYR A 128 -0.41 6.45 -2.08
N GLU A 129 -1.48 6.43 -2.89
CA GLU A 129 -2.58 5.44 -2.76
C GLU A 129 -2.06 4.00 -2.68
N ALA A 130 -1.07 3.68 -3.52
CA ALA A 130 -0.49 2.35 -3.62
C ALA A 130 0.32 1.91 -2.38
N SER A 131 0.58 2.80 -1.43
CA SER A 131 1.34 2.48 -0.20
C SER A 131 0.53 1.65 0.79
N VAL A 132 -0.81 1.69 0.76
CA VAL A 132 -1.68 0.96 1.69
C VAL A 132 -2.75 0.20 0.93
N ALA A 133 -2.94 -1.08 1.30
CA ALA A 133 -4.04 -1.94 0.81
C ALA A 133 -4.10 -2.10 -0.73
N GLY A 134 -3.00 -1.92 -1.43
CA GLY A 134 -2.83 -2.25 -2.85
C GLY A 134 -3.85 -1.59 -3.77
N GLY A 135 -4.78 -2.39 -4.31
CA GLY A 135 -5.80 -1.89 -5.23
C GLY A 135 -7.04 -1.28 -4.58
N ILE A 136 -7.09 -1.19 -3.25
CA ILE A 136 -8.22 -0.60 -2.51
C ILE A 136 -8.02 0.92 -2.42
N PRO A 137 -8.95 1.77 -2.93
CA PRO A 137 -8.80 3.22 -2.90
C PRO A 137 -9.11 3.78 -1.51
N ILE A 138 -8.23 3.52 -0.54
CA ILE A 138 -8.46 3.85 0.86
C ILE A 138 -7.90 5.24 1.24
N ILE A 139 -6.75 5.64 0.68
CA ILE A 139 -6.15 6.95 0.96
C ILE A 139 -7.09 8.05 0.45
N LYS A 140 -7.45 8.02 -0.85
CA LYS A 140 -8.42 8.96 -1.42
C LYS A 140 -9.81 8.82 -0.81
N GLY A 141 -10.19 7.60 -0.42
CA GLY A 141 -11.42 7.36 0.31
C GLY A 141 -11.51 8.15 1.61
N ILE A 142 -10.44 8.16 2.41
CA ILE A 142 -10.38 8.92 3.66
C ILE A 142 -10.22 10.41 3.39
N ASP A 143 -9.27 10.78 2.54
CA ASP A 143 -8.86 12.17 2.31
C ASP A 143 -9.95 12.98 1.58
N GLU A 144 -10.46 12.44 0.46
CA GLU A 144 -11.39 13.16 -0.40
C GLU A 144 -12.85 12.85 -0.04
N SER A 145 -13.23 11.56 -0.01
CA SER A 145 -14.63 11.16 0.11
C SER A 145 -15.18 11.29 1.52
N LEU A 146 -14.35 11.17 2.55
CA LEU A 146 -14.74 11.24 3.95
C LEU A 146 -14.37 12.55 4.65
N THR A 147 -13.88 13.55 3.94
CA THR A 147 -13.50 14.88 4.45
C THR A 147 -14.56 15.53 5.36
N ALA A 148 -15.84 15.29 5.09
CA ALA A 148 -16.93 15.84 5.91
C ALA A 148 -17.18 15.08 7.23
N ASN A 149 -16.36 14.04 7.54
CA ASN A 149 -16.58 13.17 8.68
C ASN A 149 -15.44 13.27 9.70
N LYS A 150 -15.80 13.22 10.98
CA LYS A 150 -14.86 12.86 12.03
C LYS A 150 -14.74 11.33 12.05
N ILE A 151 -13.55 10.82 11.75
CA ILE A 151 -13.28 9.39 11.85
C ILE A 151 -13.10 9.03 13.33
N GLU A 152 -13.93 8.11 13.83
CA GLU A 152 -13.90 7.65 15.23
C GLU A 152 -13.04 6.40 15.40
N LYS A 153 -13.13 5.48 14.42
CA LYS A 153 -12.47 4.16 14.47
C LYS A 153 -12.09 3.71 13.07
N LEU A 154 -10.95 3.02 13.02
CA LEU A 154 -10.47 2.32 11.85
C LEU A 154 -9.97 0.93 12.28
N TYR A 155 -10.43 -0.12 11.59
CA TYR A 155 -9.96 -1.49 11.75
C TYR A 155 -9.55 -2.03 10.40
N GLY A 156 -8.32 -2.54 10.28
CA GLY A 156 -7.80 -3.01 9.00
C GLY A 156 -7.27 -4.44 9.06
N ILE A 157 -7.67 -5.26 8.09
CA ILE A 157 -6.92 -6.43 7.65
C ILE A 157 -6.11 -5.94 6.46
N VAL A 158 -4.84 -5.54 6.70
CA VAL A 158 -4.02 -4.81 5.73
C VAL A 158 -2.77 -5.58 5.27
N ASN A 159 -2.66 -6.85 5.71
CA ASN A 159 -1.59 -7.75 5.28
C ASN A 159 -2.20 -9.06 4.73
N GLY A 160 -1.98 -9.34 3.44
CA GLY A 160 -2.56 -10.49 2.76
C GLY A 160 -1.95 -11.82 3.19
N THR A 161 -0.64 -11.86 3.48
CA THR A 161 0.08 -13.07 3.91
C THR A 161 -0.47 -13.59 5.24
N THR A 162 -0.56 -12.72 6.24
CA THR A 162 -1.08 -13.08 7.56
C THR A 162 -2.55 -13.44 7.52
N ASN A 163 -3.36 -12.74 6.71
CA ASN A 163 -4.75 -13.09 6.55
C ASN A 163 -4.94 -14.45 5.87
N TYR A 164 -4.10 -14.78 4.87
CA TYR A 164 -4.09 -16.10 4.25
C TYR A 164 -3.77 -17.19 5.27
N ILE A 165 -2.69 -17.03 6.06
CA ILE A 165 -2.26 -18.00 7.08
C ILE A 165 -3.38 -18.21 8.10
N LEU A 166 -3.89 -17.15 8.73
CA LEU A 166 -4.93 -17.26 9.74
C LEU A 166 -6.26 -17.82 9.18
N SER A 167 -6.57 -17.54 7.90
CA SER A 167 -7.75 -18.10 7.23
C SER A 167 -7.65 -19.61 7.05
N LYS A 168 -6.49 -20.10 6.63
CA LYS A 168 -6.23 -21.54 6.47
C LYS A 168 -6.25 -22.27 7.82
N MET A 169 -5.59 -21.72 8.82
CA MET A 169 -5.64 -22.27 10.19
C MET A 169 -7.08 -22.37 10.71
N GLU A 170 -7.90 -21.35 10.46
CA GLU A 170 -9.31 -21.34 10.88
C GLU A 170 -10.17 -22.35 10.13
N LEU A 171 -10.04 -22.43 8.80
CA LEU A 171 -10.93 -23.23 7.94
C LEU A 171 -10.54 -24.70 7.90
N GLU A 172 -9.24 -25.00 7.92
CA GLU A 172 -8.71 -26.34 7.73
C GLU A 172 -8.18 -26.96 9.04
N GLY A 173 -7.99 -26.15 10.10
CA GLY A 173 -7.39 -26.59 11.35
C GLY A 173 -5.90 -26.91 11.23
N ALA A 174 -5.24 -26.35 10.20
CA ALA A 174 -3.83 -26.57 9.93
C ALA A 174 -2.94 -25.79 10.91
N ASP A 175 -1.72 -26.28 11.14
CA ASP A 175 -0.73 -25.63 11.96
C ASP A 175 -0.06 -24.46 11.23
N PHE A 176 0.44 -23.47 11.98
CA PHE A 176 1.05 -22.26 11.47
C PHE A 176 2.21 -22.53 10.50
N ASP A 177 3.16 -23.41 10.87
CA ASP A 177 4.36 -23.69 10.07
C ASP A 177 4.03 -24.33 8.73
N ASP A 178 3.05 -25.24 8.69
CA ASP A 178 2.62 -25.91 7.45
C ASP A 178 1.96 -24.90 6.49
N VAL A 179 1.12 -24.00 7.03
CA VAL A 179 0.46 -22.97 6.22
C VAL A 179 1.44 -21.90 5.75
N LEU A 180 2.42 -21.51 6.58
CA LEU A 180 3.47 -20.59 6.17
C LEU A 180 4.26 -21.14 4.98
N LYS A 181 4.64 -22.42 5.04
CA LYS A 181 5.34 -23.09 3.93
C LYS A 181 4.48 -23.11 2.66
N GLU A 182 3.20 -23.44 2.77
CA GLU A 182 2.26 -23.37 1.65
C GLU A 182 2.17 -21.96 1.07
N ALA A 183 2.12 -20.93 1.93
CA ALA A 183 2.09 -19.52 1.52
C ALA A 183 3.36 -19.13 0.74
N GLN A 184 4.52 -19.63 1.14
CA GLN A 184 5.80 -19.41 0.43
C GLN A 184 5.80 -20.12 -0.94
N GLU A 185 5.35 -21.37 -1.01
CA GLU A 185 5.25 -22.14 -2.26
C GLU A 185 4.30 -21.46 -3.28
N LYS A 186 3.23 -20.85 -2.80
CA LYS A 186 2.25 -20.11 -3.63
C LYS A 186 2.67 -18.65 -3.93
N GLY A 187 3.78 -18.18 -3.35
CA GLY A 187 4.27 -16.82 -3.54
C GLY A 187 3.48 -15.74 -2.78
N TYR A 188 2.69 -16.11 -1.76
CA TYR A 188 2.04 -15.18 -0.84
C TYR A 188 3.00 -14.69 0.25
N ALA A 189 4.00 -15.48 0.60
CA ALA A 189 5.08 -15.11 1.52
C ALA A 189 6.45 -15.21 0.82
N GLU A 190 7.35 -14.30 1.16
CA GLU A 190 8.75 -14.35 0.73
C GLU A 190 9.54 -15.38 1.54
N ALA A 191 10.78 -15.67 1.11
CA ALA A 191 11.67 -16.58 1.85
C ALA A 191 11.97 -16.08 3.29
N ASP A 192 12.09 -14.76 3.46
CA ASP A 192 12.06 -14.12 4.77
C ASP A 192 10.72 -13.40 4.97
N PRO A 193 9.75 -14.02 5.66
CA PRO A 193 8.42 -13.49 5.86
C PRO A 193 8.30 -12.57 7.09
N THR A 194 9.41 -12.27 7.77
CA THR A 194 9.43 -11.56 9.07
C THR A 194 8.59 -10.26 9.05
N SER A 195 8.71 -9.48 7.98
CA SER A 195 7.95 -8.22 7.85
C SER A 195 6.43 -8.44 7.93
N ASP A 196 5.95 -9.57 7.43
CA ASP A 196 4.52 -9.92 7.44
C ASP A 196 4.12 -10.57 8.77
N ILE A 197 4.76 -11.70 9.11
CA ILE A 197 4.33 -12.53 10.24
C ILE A 197 4.56 -11.88 11.61
N GLU A 198 5.53 -10.97 11.71
CA GLU A 198 5.77 -10.14 12.88
C GLU A 198 5.04 -8.78 12.81
N ALA A 199 4.17 -8.59 11.80
CA ALA A 199 3.26 -7.47 11.62
C ALA A 199 3.91 -6.08 11.39
N PHE A 200 5.16 -5.99 10.96
CA PHE A 200 5.80 -4.71 10.61
C PHE A 200 5.11 -4.04 9.42
N ASP A 201 4.77 -4.81 8.38
CA ASP A 201 4.03 -4.31 7.22
C ASP A 201 2.70 -3.66 7.64
N ALA A 202 1.94 -4.33 8.51
CA ALA A 202 0.67 -3.81 9.00
C ALA A 202 0.84 -2.58 9.92
N GLN A 203 1.96 -2.51 10.67
CA GLN A 203 2.30 -1.37 11.52
C GLN A 203 2.57 -0.10 10.69
N TYR A 204 3.37 -0.17 9.62
CA TYR A 204 3.60 0.95 8.70
C TYR A 204 2.29 1.43 8.07
N LYS A 205 1.47 0.50 7.59
CA LYS A 205 0.17 0.84 7.00
C LYS A 205 -0.79 1.48 7.99
N LEU A 206 -0.79 1.01 9.24
CA LEU A 206 -1.59 1.63 10.30
C LEU A 206 -1.13 3.05 10.60
N ALA A 207 0.18 3.31 10.65
CA ALA A 207 0.71 4.65 10.85
C ALA A 207 0.19 5.62 9.78
N ILE A 208 0.27 5.22 8.51
CA ILE A 208 -0.22 6.02 7.38
C ILE A 208 -1.73 6.29 7.49
N LEU A 209 -2.51 5.24 7.69
CA LEU A 209 -3.98 5.36 7.79
C LEU A 209 -4.41 6.22 8.98
N ALA A 210 -3.75 6.07 10.12
CA ALA A 210 -4.07 6.83 11.32
C ALA A 210 -3.65 8.29 11.22
N SER A 211 -2.48 8.58 10.62
CA SER A 211 -2.06 9.95 10.34
C SER A 211 -3.09 10.68 9.48
N LEU A 212 -3.56 10.02 8.43
CA LEU A 212 -4.57 10.58 7.52
C LEU A 212 -5.93 10.72 8.21
N ALA A 213 -6.41 9.67 8.89
CA ALA A 213 -7.75 9.66 9.49
C ALA A 213 -7.92 10.65 10.64
N PHE A 214 -6.86 10.91 11.40
CA PHE A 214 -6.92 11.77 12.60
C PHE A 214 -6.18 13.10 12.44
N GLY A 215 -5.57 13.35 11.27
CA GLY A 215 -4.81 14.59 11.01
C GLY A 215 -3.66 14.81 12.01
N SER A 216 -3.00 13.73 12.43
CA SER A 216 -1.98 13.76 13.48
C SER A 216 -0.74 12.99 13.04
N LYS A 217 0.44 13.53 13.35
CA LYS A 217 1.70 12.82 13.15
C LYS A 217 1.74 11.57 14.02
N ILE A 218 1.94 10.43 13.41
CA ILE A 218 2.04 9.13 14.08
C ILE A 218 3.49 8.64 14.00
N ASP A 219 4.08 8.44 15.16
CA ASP A 219 5.36 7.76 15.27
C ASP A 219 5.13 6.23 15.24
N VAL A 220 5.73 5.57 14.28
CA VAL A 220 5.60 4.11 14.07
C VAL A 220 6.03 3.33 15.32
N ASP A 221 7.09 3.77 16.00
CA ASP A 221 7.65 3.09 17.16
C ASP A 221 6.70 3.10 18.38
N ASN A 222 5.76 4.04 18.41
CA ASN A 222 4.72 4.13 19.45
C ASN A 222 3.49 3.25 19.20
N ILE A 223 3.44 2.52 18.07
CA ILE A 223 2.34 1.59 17.78
C ILE A 223 2.65 0.24 18.42
N TYR A 224 1.79 -0.20 19.35
CA TYR A 224 1.89 -1.57 19.88
C TYR A 224 1.76 -2.58 18.75
N ARG A 225 2.67 -3.55 18.68
CA ARG A 225 2.72 -4.57 17.65
C ARG A 225 2.96 -5.96 18.23
N GLU A 226 2.17 -6.93 17.74
CA GLU A 226 2.36 -8.34 18.00
C GLU A 226 2.06 -9.12 16.71
N GLY A 227 2.98 -10.03 16.33
CA GLY A 227 2.85 -10.89 15.17
C GLY A 227 1.93 -12.08 15.38
N ILE A 228 1.83 -12.94 14.38
CA ILE A 228 0.95 -14.13 14.38
C ILE A 228 1.69 -15.43 14.71
N THR A 229 2.99 -15.38 14.91
CA THR A 229 3.86 -16.56 15.09
C THR A 229 3.54 -17.40 16.33
N LYS A 230 2.82 -16.83 17.28
CA LYS A 230 2.41 -17.51 18.53
C LYS A 230 0.98 -18.06 18.47
N ILE A 231 0.27 -17.90 17.36
CA ILE A 231 -1.09 -18.42 17.22
C ILE A 231 -1.04 -19.89 16.85
N GLU A 232 -1.69 -20.71 17.64
CA GLU A 232 -1.75 -22.16 17.48
C GLU A 232 -3.13 -22.62 16.96
N ALA A 233 -3.20 -23.83 16.40
CA ALA A 233 -4.47 -24.41 15.94
C ALA A 233 -5.52 -24.52 17.08
N VAL A 234 -5.07 -24.69 18.33
CA VAL A 234 -5.96 -24.74 19.51
C VAL A 234 -6.66 -23.39 19.75
N ASP A 235 -6.00 -22.25 19.46
CA ASP A 235 -6.60 -20.92 19.59
C ASP A 235 -7.76 -20.75 18.62
N MET A 236 -7.58 -21.25 17.38
CA MET A 236 -8.64 -21.25 16.36
C MET A 236 -9.85 -22.07 16.80
N LYS A 237 -9.61 -23.20 17.44
CA LYS A 237 -10.67 -24.05 17.98
C LYS A 237 -11.46 -23.34 19.07
N TYR A 238 -10.78 -22.73 20.05
CA TYR A 238 -11.46 -21.97 21.11
C TYR A 238 -12.19 -20.74 20.55
N ALA A 239 -11.57 -19.99 19.62
CA ALA A 239 -12.26 -18.88 18.98
C ALA A 239 -13.57 -19.31 18.32
N LYS A 240 -13.58 -20.46 17.64
CA LYS A 240 -14.77 -21.04 17.00
C LYS A 240 -15.85 -21.39 18.02
N GLU A 241 -15.50 -21.97 19.18
CA GLU A 241 -16.44 -22.26 20.27
C GLU A 241 -17.13 -21.00 20.79
N PHE A 242 -16.39 -19.87 20.85
CA PHE A 242 -16.94 -18.57 21.22
C PHE A 242 -17.66 -17.84 20.09
N LYS A 243 -17.85 -18.46 18.91
CA LYS A 243 -18.39 -17.84 17.69
C LYS A 243 -17.59 -16.61 17.24
N MET A 244 -16.29 -16.70 17.38
CA MET A 244 -15.30 -15.70 16.95
C MET A 244 -14.37 -16.27 15.90
N GLY A 245 -13.64 -15.41 15.19
CA GLY A 245 -12.47 -15.74 14.40
C GLY A 245 -11.28 -14.96 14.89
N ILE A 246 -10.08 -15.35 14.51
CA ILE A 246 -8.83 -14.61 14.81
C ILE A 246 -8.34 -13.95 13.53
N LYS A 247 -8.10 -12.66 13.58
CA LYS A 247 -7.52 -11.85 12.48
C LYS A 247 -6.37 -11.01 13.02
N LEU A 248 -5.34 -10.79 12.21
CA LEU A 248 -4.36 -9.73 12.50
C LEU A 248 -5.02 -8.39 12.17
N LEU A 249 -5.36 -7.60 13.18
CA LEU A 249 -6.01 -6.32 12.99
C LEU A 249 -5.06 -5.14 13.26
N ALA A 250 -5.01 -4.23 12.31
CA ALA A 250 -4.54 -2.87 12.51
C ALA A 250 -5.70 -2.04 13.08
N ILE A 251 -5.53 -1.51 14.29
CA ILE A 251 -6.60 -0.86 15.06
C ILE A 251 -6.20 0.57 15.38
N ALA A 252 -7.01 1.53 14.94
CA ALA A 252 -6.89 2.93 15.31
C ALA A 252 -8.22 3.43 15.86
N LYS A 253 -8.19 4.14 17.00
CA LYS A 253 -9.37 4.75 17.63
C LYS A 253 -9.02 6.11 18.19
N GLU A 254 -9.91 7.07 18.01
CA GLU A 254 -9.84 8.36 18.69
C GLU A 254 -10.92 8.43 19.78
N ASN A 255 -10.50 8.75 21.00
CA ASN A 255 -11.38 8.93 22.14
C ASN A 255 -10.94 10.19 22.92
N ASN A 256 -11.76 11.24 22.91
CA ASN A 256 -11.51 12.47 23.68
C ASN A 256 -10.11 13.07 23.42
N GLY A 257 -9.68 13.13 22.18
CA GLY A 257 -8.39 13.68 21.78
C GLY A 257 -7.19 12.74 22.01
N LYS A 258 -7.42 11.51 22.44
CA LYS A 258 -6.38 10.48 22.58
C LYS A 258 -6.53 9.45 21.48
N ILE A 259 -5.42 9.12 20.84
CA ILE A 259 -5.36 8.11 19.76
C ILE A 259 -4.77 6.83 20.34
N GLU A 260 -5.51 5.73 20.18
CA GLU A 260 -5.08 4.36 20.48
C GLU A 260 -4.68 3.66 19.18
N LEU A 261 -3.45 3.14 19.11
CA LEU A 261 -2.91 2.47 17.94
C LEU A 261 -2.30 1.13 18.33
N ARG A 262 -2.72 0.06 17.63
CA ARG A 262 -2.15 -1.27 17.84
C ARG A 262 -2.35 -2.19 16.64
N VAL A 263 -1.43 -3.11 16.45
CA VAL A 263 -1.50 -4.22 15.48
C VAL A 263 -1.26 -5.51 16.22
N HIS A 264 -2.24 -6.39 16.27
CA HIS A 264 -2.08 -7.69 16.92
C HIS A 264 -3.16 -8.69 16.49
N PRO A 265 -2.95 -10.01 16.70
CA PRO A 265 -4.02 -11.00 16.61
C PRO A 265 -5.20 -10.63 17.50
N THR A 266 -6.39 -10.62 16.93
CA THR A 266 -7.60 -10.16 17.60
C THR A 266 -8.74 -11.15 17.40
N MET A 267 -9.37 -11.56 18.49
CA MET A 267 -10.63 -12.30 18.42
C MET A 267 -11.75 -11.34 17.99
N ILE A 268 -12.41 -11.65 16.87
CA ILE A 268 -13.49 -10.84 16.31
C ILE A 268 -14.76 -11.66 16.16
N SER A 269 -15.90 -11.07 16.54
CA SER A 269 -17.20 -11.74 16.40
C SER A 269 -17.47 -12.12 14.95
N LYS A 270 -18.01 -13.34 14.71
CA LYS A 270 -18.46 -13.78 13.39
C LYS A 270 -19.57 -12.91 12.78
N LYS A 271 -20.19 -12.05 13.57
CA LYS A 271 -21.17 -11.06 13.11
C LYS A 271 -20.51 -9.80 12.53
N HIS A 272 -19.23 -9.54 12.83
CA HIS A 272 -18.52 -8.37 12.31
C HIS A 272 -18.11 -8.60 10.86
N PRO A 273 -18.29 -7.64 9.94
CA PRO A 273 -17.95 -7.81 8.53
C PRO A 273 -16.51 -8.28 8.28
N LEU A 274 -15.53 -7.76 9.02
CA LEU A 274 -14.12 -8.15 8.88
C LEU A 274 -13.86 -9.63 9.19
N SER A 275 -14.71 -10.31 9.96
CA SER A 275 -14.49 -11.73 10.28
C SER A 275 -14.63 -12.64 9.06
N ASN A 276 -15.31 -12.17 8.01
CA ASN A 276 -15.57 -12.90 6.78
C ASN A 276 -14.57 -12.58 5.65
N ILE A 277 -13.51 -11.88 5.96
CA ILE A 277 -12.43 -11.60 5.01
C ILE A 277 -11.43 -12.74 5.08
N TYR A 278 -11.37 -13.56 4.04
CA TYR A 278 -10.52 -14.75 3.95
C TYR A 278 -9.44 -14.60 2.89
N ASP A 279 -8.57 -15.58 2.79
CA ASP A 279 -7.45 -15.67 1.86
C ASP A 279 -6.52 -14.45 1.97
N SER A 280 -5.93 -14.01 0.87
CA SER A 280 -5.02 -12.86 0.79
C SER A 280 -5.73 -11.52 0.62
N PHE A 281 -7.05 -11.48 0.81
CA PHE A 281 -7.80 -10.23 0.69
C PHE A 281 -7.58 -9.29 1.88
N ASN A 282 -7.64 -8.00 1.59
CA ASN A 282 -7.57 -6.93 2.57
C ASN A 282 -8.94 -6.27 2.72
N ALA A 283 -9.17 -5.68 3.88
CA ALA A 283 -10.32 -4.84 4.14
C ALA A 283 -10.00 -3.77 5.19
N VAL A 284 -10.55 -2.59 5.01
CA VAL A 284 -10.48 -1.50 6.00
C VAL A 284 -11.89 -1.08 6.34
N PHE A 285 -12.25 -1.25 7.60
CA PHE A 285 -13.52 -0.82 8.18
C PHE A 285 -13.32 0.50 8.89
N ILE A 286 -14.14 1.48 8.56
CA ILE A 286 -14.11 2.84 9.11
C ILE A 286 -15.46 3.17 9.71
N LYS A 287 -15.44 3.81 10.87
CA LYS A 287 -16.59 4.45 11.46
C LYS A 287 -16.41 5.95 11.49
N GLY A 288 -17.25 6.65 10.74
CA GLY A 288 -17.37 8.10 10.78
C GLY A 288 -18.63 8.55 11.50
N ASN A 289 -18.59 9.74 12.11
CA ASN A 289 -19.71 10.27 12.90
C ASN A 289 -20.97 10.55 12.07
N ALA A 290 -20.83 10.91 10.79
CA ALA A 290 -21.95 11.22 9.90
C ALA A 290 -22.28 10.07 8.95
N VAL A 291 -21.26 9.45 8.34
CA VAL A 291 -21.44 8.38 7.35
C VAL A 291 -21.79 7.03 7.99
N GLY A 292 -21.49 6.84 9.29
CA GLY A 292 -21.65 5.56 9.97
C GLY A 292 -20.55 4.57 9.63
N ASP A 293 -20.92 3.30 9.48
CA ASP A 293 -19.99 2.20 9.23
C ASP A 293 -19.77 2.01 7.72
N LEU A 294 -18.51 2.02 7.30
CA LEU A 294 -18.06 1.76 5.94
C LEU A 294 -17.01 0.64 5.92
N MET A 295 -16.95 -0.10 4.84
CA MET A 295 -15.89 -1.07 4.60
C MET A 295 -15.40 -1.00 3.16
N PHE A 296 -14.09 -0.86 3.01
CA PHE A 296 -13.38 -0.99 1.75
C PHE A 296 -12.77 -2.39 1.69
N TYR A 297 -12.94 -3.10 0.59
CA TYR A 297 -12.52 -4.48 0.44
C TYR A 297 -11.94 -4.74 -0.94
N GLY A 298 -10.88 -5.54 -1.02
CA GLY A 298 -10.28 -5.91 -2.30
C GLY A 298 -8.94 -6.62 -2.15
N ARG A 299 -8.19 -6.66 -3.25
CA ARG A 299 -6.83 -7.23 -3.26
C ARG A 299 -5.84 -6.22 -2.69
N GLY A 300 -5.20 -6.60 -1.58
CA GLY A 300 -4.27 -5.75 -0.83
C GLY A 300 -2.85 -5.72 -1.38
N ALA A 301 -2.51 -6.59 -2.33
CA ALA A 301 -1.20 -6.70 -2.96
C ALA A 301 -1.32 -7.32 -4.35
N GLY A 302 -0.22 -7.34 -5.07
CA GLY A 302 -0.09 -7.87 -6.42
C GLY A 302 0.33 -6.81 -7.43
N ASP A 303 0.91 -7.24 -8.55
CA ASP A 303 1.41 -6.34 -9.59
C ASP A 303 0.29 -5.47 -10.18
N LEU A 304 -0.78 -6.08 -10.68
CA LEU A 304 -1.90 -5.35 -11.28
C LEU A 304 -2.72 -4.54 -10.27
N PRO A 305 -3.15 -5.06 -9.09
CA PRO A 305 -3.88 -4.26 -8.13
C PRO A 305 -3.10 -3.03 -7.66
N THR A 306 -1.84 -3.21 -7.25
CA THR A 306 -0.99 -2.09 -6.79
C THR A 306 -0.63 -1.14 -7.94
N GLY A 307 -0.32 -1.69 -9.13
CA GLY A 307 -0.11 -0.88 -10.33
C GLY A 307 -1.34 -0.06 -10.72
N SER A 308 -2.55 -0.58 -10.50
CA SER A 308 -3.80 0.16 -10.74
C SER A 308 -3.94 1.39 -9.84
N ALA A 309 -3.57 1.28 -8.55
CA ALA A 309 -3.56 2.41 -7.63
C ALA A 309 -2.54 3.47 -8.07
N VAL A 310 -1.31 3.05 -8.42
CA VAL A 310 -0.28 3.95 -8.97
C VAL A 310 -0.78 4.69 -10.22
N VAL A 311 -1.39 3.98 -11.18
CA VAL A 311 -1.92 4.63 -12.41
C VAL A 311 -3.09 5.56 -12.08
N GLY A 312 -3.89 5.22 -11.08
CA GLY A 312 -4.95 6.08 -10.55
C GLY A 312 -4.41 7.39 -9.97
N ASP A 313 -3.23 7.34 -9.33
CA ASP A 313 -2.54 8.51 -8.78
C ASP A 313 -1.96 9.41 -9.87
N ILE A 314 -1.39 8.83 -10.93
CA ILE A 314 -0.89 9.59 -12.09
C ILE A 314 -1.99 10.48 -12.70
N ARG A 315 -3.24 10.04 -12.65
CA ARG A 315 -4.38 10.78 -13.19
C ARG A 315 -4.78 12.00 -12.33
N SER A 316 -4.46 12.01 -11.05
CA SER A 316 -4.91 13.04 -10.10
C SER A 316 -4.24 14.40 -10.28
N GLU A 317 -3.47 14.61 -11.32
CA GLU A 317 -2.63 15.78 -11.58
C GLU A 317 -3.24 16.83 -12.52
N GLU A 318 -4.54 17.01 -12.49
CA GLU A 318 -5.22 18.07 -13.22
C GLU A 318 -5.31 19.39 -12.46
#